data_836e15e17a05774495607b9d496e660a
#
_entry.id   836e15e17a05774495607b9d496e660a
#
_cell.length_a   1.000
_cell.length_b   1.000
_cell.length_c   1.000
_cell.angle_alpha   90.00
_cell.angle_beta   90.00
_cell.angle_gamma   90.00
#
_symmetry.space_group_name_H-M   'P 1'
#
loop_
_entity.id
_entity.type
_entity.pdbx_description
1 polymer ?
#
loop_
_entity_poly.entity_id
_entity_poly.type
_entity_poly.pdbx_seq_one_letter_code
_entity_poly.pdbx_strand_id
1 'polypeptide(L)'
;WNTIGDMLSDSNLDIIYLATPPGLHYEHGLKVLQANKHLWCEKPFTTNLENSQNLIEVSRQNDLSVCEGFMYLYHPQFIKLKEYIDKRELGKVKSIYCRFGLPTLDNPGFRFNRQLGGSCLLDVGSYPVSAILTLFPKNEIEILSTFMKKSTSRSVDVEGGAYLRLDSGINCILEWAYN
;
A
#
# COMPACT_ATOMS: atom_id res chain seq x y z
N TRP A 1 16.63 -10.17 20.37
CA TRP A 1 17.30 -8.87 20.24
C TRP A 1 16.56 -7.81 21.08
N ASN A 2 17.30 -6.91 21.65
CA ASN A 2 16.72 -5.84 22.49
C ASN A 2 16.50 -4.55 21.69
N THR A 3 17.24 -4.39 20.60
CA THR A 3 17.14 -3.22 19.71
C THR A 3 17.11 -3.64 18.24
N ILE A 4 16.66 -2.74 17.37
CA ILE A 4 16.74 -2.94 15.93
C ILE A 4 18.21 -3.08 15.48
N GLY A 5 19.15 -2.36 16.08
CA GLY A 5 20.58 -2.45 15.79
C GLY A 5 21.15 -3.83 16.09
N ASP A 6 20.81 -4.40 17.24
CA ASP A 6 21.25 -5.76 17.63
C ASP A 6 20.73 -6.80 16.61
N MET A 7 19.47 -6.68 16.22
CA MET A 7 18.86 -7.57 15.21
C MET A 7 19.54 -7.44 13.86
N LEU A 8 19.79 -6.21 13.40
CA LEU A 8 20.42 -5.97 12.10
C LEU A 8 21.88 -6.42 12.05
N SER A 9 22.57 -6.53 13.19
CA SER A 9 23.95 -7.04 13.31
C SER A 9 24.03 -8.56 13.23
N ASP A 10 22.91 -9.29 13.32
CA ASP A 10 22.90 -10.75 13.23
C ASP A 10 23.12 -11.19 11.78
N SER A 11 24.24 -11.87 11.54
CA SER A 11 24.64 -12.37 10.21
C SER A 11 23.79 -13.54 9.70
N ASN A 12 22.97 -14.17 10.55
CA ASN A 12 22.09 -15.26 10.15
C ASN A 12 20.74 -14.77 9.59
N LEU A 13 20.49 -13.45 9.58
CA LEU A 13 19.29 -12.89 9.02
C LEU A 13 19.56 -12.36 7.61
N ASP A 14 18.84 -12.86 6.62
CA ASP A 14 18.92 -12.39 5.23
C ASP A 14 17.81 -11.37 4.91
N ILE A 15 16.65 -11.51 5.55
CA ILE A 15 15.46 -10.69 5.31
C ILE A 15 14.84 -10.21 6.62
N ILE A 16 14.38 -8.97 6.62
CA ILE A 16 13.64 -8.38 7.74
C ILE A 16 12.20 -8.11 7.32
N TYR A 17 11.25 -8.67 8.08
CA TYR A 17 9.84 -8.31 7.99
C TYR A 17 9.57 -7.11 8.89
N LEU A 18 9.18 -6.00 8.28
CA LEU A 18 8.93 -4.73 8.94
C LEU A 18 7.41 -4.51 9.12
N ALA A 19 6.93 -4.64 10.36
CA ALA A 19 5.53 -4.51 10.75
C ALA A 19 5.31 -3.38 11.76
N THR A 20 6.13 -2.34 11.71
CA THR A 20 5.98 -1.14 12.53
C THR A 20 4.86 -0.22 11.98
N PRO A 21 4.43 0.82 12.68
CA PRO A 21 3.51 1.80 12.11
C PRO A 21 4.09 2.47 10.86
N PRO A 22 3.23 2.82 9.85
CA PRO A 22 3.70 3.33 8.55
C PRO A 22 4.62 4.55 8.60
N GLY A 23 4.44 5.42 9.59
CA GLY A 23 5.31 6.59 9.80
C GLY A 23 6.76 6.24 10.10
N LEU A 24 7.04 5.00 10.52
CA LEU A 24 8.39 4.51 10.83
C LEU A 24 8.99 3.64 9.71
N HIS A 25 8.21 3.30 8.68
CA HIS A 25 8.65 2.37 7.63
C HIS A 25 9.88 2.88 6.88
N TYR A 26 9.92 4.17 6.55
CA TYR A 26 11.07 4.74 5.85
C TYR A 26 12.35 4.65 6.67
N GLU A 27 12.33 5.14 7.91
CA GLU A 27 13.52 5.14 8.78
C GLU A 27 14.04 3.71 9.03
N HIS A 28 13.13 2.81 9.39
CA HIS A 28 13.49 1.43 9.69
C HIS A 28 13.89 0.66 8.43
N GLY A 29 13.17 0.84 7.31
CA GLY A 29 13.50 0.21 6.05
C GLY A 29 14.87 0.63 5.52
N LEU A 30 15.22 1.92 5.67
CA LEU A 30 16.53 2.41 5.30
C LEU A 30 17.64 1.73 6.12
N LYS A 31 17.46 1.58 7.44
CA LYS A 31 18.41 0.85 8.31
C LYS A 31 18.56 -0.62 7.89
N VAL A 32 17.46 -1.27 7.51
CA VAL A 32 17.48 -2.67 7.03
C VAL A 32 18.34 -2.78 5.76
N LEU A 33 18.08 -1.93 4.77
CA LEU A 33 18.83 -1.96 3.50
C LEU A 33 20.29 -1.56 3.68
N GLN A 34 20.62 -0.60 4.55
CA GLN A 34 21.97 -0.22 4.90
C GLN A 34 22.74 -1.32 5.65
N ALA A 35 22.02 -2.20 6.35
CA ALA A 35 22.59 -3.40 6.98
C ALA A 35 22.74 -4.58 6.01
N ASN A 36 22.57 -4.34 4.68
CA ASN A 36 22.67 -5.32 3.63
C ASN A 36 21.70 -6.50 3.79
N LYS A 37 20.43 -6.20 4.18
CA LYS A 37 19.37 -7.19 4.33
C LYS A 37 18.18 -6.87 3.43
N HIS A 38 17.52 -7.92 2.90
CA HIS A 38 16.29 -7.77 2.14
C HIS A 38 15.16 -7.22 3.03
N LEU A 39 14.25 -6.47 2.44
CA LEU A 39 13.15 -5.81 3.16
C LEU A 39 11.79 -6.35 2.71
N TRP A 40 11.04 -6.94 3.61
CA TRP A 40 9.61 -7.16 3.46
C TRP A 40 8.86 -6.18 4.37
N CYS A 41 8.25 -5.16 3.80
CA CYS A 41 7.61 -4.08 4.54
C CYS A 41 6.08 -4.21 4.48
N GLU A 42 5.40 -4.04 5.61
CA GLU A 42 3.95 -3.91 5.62
C GLU A 42 3.48 -2.72 4.79
N LYS A 43 2.25 -2.83 4.31
CA LYS A 43 1.59 -1.75 3.58
C LYS A 43 1.09 -0.64 4.54
N PRO A 44 1.05 0.62 4.11
CA PRO A 44 1.66 1.15 2.90
C PRO A 44 3.18 1.16 3.03
N PHE A 45 3.89 0.99 1.92
CA PHE A 45 5.36 0.91 1.91
C PHE A 45 6.02 2.09 2.63
N THR A 46 5.58 3.30 2.34
CA THR A 46 5.91 4.52 3.10
C THR A 46 4.71 5.48 3.11
N THR A 47 4.86 6.62 3.75
CA THR A 47 3.81 7.66 3.84
C THR A 47 3.89 8.71 2.73
N ASN A 48 4.90 8.67 1.86
CA ASN A 48 5.05 9.57 0.72
C ASN A 48 5.93 8.96 -0.38
N LEU A 49 5.78 9.51 -1.58
CA LEU A 49 6.45 9.00 -2.79
C LEU A 49 7.98 9.11 -2.72
N GLU A 50 8.52 10.22 -2.23
CA GLU A 50 9.95 10.46 -2.15
C GLU A 50 10.68 9.39 -1.31
N ASN A 51 10.13 9.08 -0.13
CA ASN A 51 10.65 8.04 0.74
C ASN A 51 10.59 6.65 0.09
N SER A 52 9.50 6.34 -0.64
CA SER A 52 9.38 5.08 -1.38
C SER A 52 10.43 4.97 -2.48
N GLN A 53 10.60 6.03 -3.26
CA GLN A 53 11.60 6.08 -4.33
C GLN A 53 13.02 5.92 -3.79
N ASN A 54 13.33 6.58 -2.67
CA ASN A 54 14.64 6.46 -2.03
C ASN A 54 14.93 5.03 -1.55
N LEU A 55 13.99 4.36 -0.88
CA LEU A 55 14.18 2.96 -0.47
C LEU A 55 14.39 2.03 -1.67
N ILE A 56 13.65 2.23 -2.76
CA ILE A 56 13.80 1.44 -3.99
C ILE A 56 15.19 1.69 -4.61
N GLU A 57 15.64 2.93 -4.64
CA GLU A 57 16.96 3.28 -5.16
C GLU A 57 18.09 2.64 -4.33
N VAL A 58 18.03 2.77 -3.00
CA VAL A 58 19.00 2.13 -2.09
C VAL A 58 19.01 0.61 -2.24
N SER A 59 17.84 -0.01 -2.41
CA SER A 59 17.76 -1.46 -2.62
C SER A 59 18.45 -1.89 -3.92
N ARG A 60 18.24 -1.15 -5.02
CA ARG A 60 18.89 -1.43 -6.31
C ARG A 60 20.40 -1.26 -6.26
N GLN A 61 20.88 -0.20 -5.60
CA GLN A 61 22.32 0.05 -5.45
C GLN A 61 23.05 -1.04 -4.67
N ASN A 62 22.35 -1.74 -3.76
CA ASN A 62 22.91 -2.80 -2.93
C ASN A 62 22.50 -4.23 -3.40
N ASP A 63 21.85 -4.36 -4.55
CA ASP A 63 21.34 -5.65 -5.07
C ASP A 63 20.42 -6.37 -4.07
N LEU A 64 19.54 -5.62 -3.39
CA LEU A 64 18.61 -6.12 -2.39
C LEU A 64 17.18 -6.12 -2.92
N SER A 65 16.42 -7.12 -2.48
CA SER A 65 14.97 -7.22 -2.77
C SER A 65 14.15 -6.44 -1.76
N VAL A 66 13.11 -5.78 -2.26
CA VAL A 66 12.08 -5.10 -1.46
C VAL A 66 10.71 -5.63 -1.85
N CYS A 67 9.87 -5.92 -0.86
CA CYS A 67 8.49 -6.36 -1.06
C CYS A 67 7.54 -5.56 -0.17
N GLU A 68 6.45 -5.05 -0.73
CA GLU A 68 5.34 -4.46 0.02
C GLU A 68 4.28 -5.51 0.35
N GLY A 69 3.80 -5.52 1.60
CA GLY A 69 2.98 -6.56 2.20
C GLY A 69 1.50 -6.54 1.79
N PHE A 70 1.17 -6.46 0.50
CA PHE A 70 -0.20 -6.65 0.03
C PHE A 70 -0.56 -8.12 -0.08
N MET A 71 -0.92 -8.76 1.04
CA MET A 71 -1.19 -10.20 1.13
C MET A 71 -2.31 -10.68 0.18
N TYR A 72 -3.31 -9.83 -0.11
CA TYR A 72 -4.47 -10.21 -0.93
C TYR A 72 -4.07 -10.52 -2.39
N LEU A 73 -2.94 -9.99 -2.89
CA LEU A 73 -2.43 -10.26 -4.23
C LEU A 73 -2.13 -11.75 -4.46
N TYR A 74 -1.83 -12.46 -3.38
CA TYR A 74 -1.53 -13.91 -3.38
C TYR A 74 -2.73 -14.77 -3.03
N HIS A 75 -3.89 -14.14 -2.74
CA HIS A 75 -5.11 -14.88 -2.44
C HIS A 75 -5.67 -15.53 -3.73
N PRO A 76 -6.07 -16.82 -3.70
CA PRO A 76 -6.57 -17.53 -4.89
C PRO A 76 -7.70 -16.81 -5.62
N GLN A 77 -8.59 -16.16 -4.90
CA GLN A 77 -9.69 -15.37 -5.46
C GLN A 77 -9.18 -14.21 -6.34
N PHE A 78 -8.18 -13.46 -5.87
CA PHE A 78 -7.63 -12.33 -6.64
C PHE A 78 -6.83 -12.82 -7.84
N ILE A 79 -6.05 -13.89 -7.69
CA ILE A 79 -5.33 -14.55 -8.79
C ILE A 79 -6.34 -15.00 -9.86
N LYS A 80 -7.44 -15.64 -9.44
CA LYS A 80 -8.47 -16.10 -10.37
C LYS A 80 -9.19 -14.95 -11.07
N LEU A 81 -9.49 -13.86 -10.36
CA LEU A 81 -10.05 -12.64 -10.96
C LEU A 81 -9.12 -12.08 -12.05
N LYS A 82 -7.82 -12.00 -11.74
CA LYS A 82 -6.82 -11.56 -12.71
C LYS A 82 -6.77 -12.44 -13.94
N GLU A 83 -6.81 -13.77 -13.78
CA GLU A 83 -6.87 -14.71 -14.90
C GLU A 83 -8.10 -14.48 -15.81
N TYR A 84 -9.28 -14.26 -15.22
CA TYR A 84 -10.51 -13.98 -15.99
C TYR A 84 -10.39 -12.71 -16.83
N ILE A 85 -9.77 -11.67 -16.28
CA ILE A 85 -9.53 -10.40 -16.97
C ILE A 85 -8.51 -10.60 -18.10
N ASP A 86 -7.36 -11.23 -17.80
CA ASP A 86 -6.27 -11.44 -18.75
C ASP A 86 -6.71 -12.32 -19.95
N LYS A 87 -7.49 -13.36 -19.69
CA LYS A 87 -8.05 -14.26 -20.70
C LYS A 87 -9.31 -13.72 -21.38
N ARG A 88 -9.81 -12.56 -20.96
CA ARG A 88 -11.07 -11.95 -21.43
C ARG A 88 -12.30 -12.85 -21.26
N GLU A 89 -12.31 -13.75 -20.30
CA GLU A 89 -13.44 -14.63 -20.03
C GLU A 89 -14.70 -13.87 -19.57
N LEU A 90 -14.53 -12.66 -19.02
CA LEU A 90 -15.61 -11.72 -18.69
C LEU A 90 -15.98 -10.78 -19.87
N GLY A 91 -15.38 -10.99 -21.04
CA GLY A 91 -15.48 -10.04 -22.15
C GLY A 91 -14.68 -8.76 -21.89
N LYS A 92 -15.09 -7.65 -22.54
CA LYS A 92 -14.43 -6.34 -22.35
C LYS A 92 -14.91 -5.69 -21.06
N VAL A 93 -14.02 -5.53 -20.09
CA VAL A 93 -14.29 -4.77 -18.89
C VAL A 93 -14.61 -3.31 -19.24
N LYS A 94 -15.70 -2.78 -18.70
CA LYS A 94 -16.19 -1.41 -18.97
C LYS A 94 -16.03 -0.52 -17.76
N SER A 95 -16.29 -1.06 -16.56
CA SER A 95 -16.20 -0.32 -15.33
C SER A 95 -15.79 -1.24 -14.17
N ILE A 96 -15.18 -0.65 -13.15
CA ILE A 96 -14.80 -1.29 -11.91
C ILE A 96 -15.26 -0.41 -10.77
N TYR A 97 -15.87 -1.04 -9.78
CA TYR A 97 -16.18 -0.41 -8.51
C TYR A 97 -15.46 -1.18 -7.40
N CYS A 98 -14.61 -0.50 -6.68
CA CYS A 98 -13.83 -1.10 -5.60
C CYS A 98 -13.98 -0.26 -4.33
N ARG A 99 -14.47 -0.89 -3.26
CA ARG A 99 -14.65 -0.25 -1.96
C ARG A 99 -14.01 -1.09 -0.87
N PHE A 100 -13.30 -0.42 0.03
CA PHE A 100 -12.78 -1.04 1.23
C PHE A 100 -12.89 -0.09 2.43
N GLY A 101 -13.28 -0.62 3.57
CA GLY A 101 -13.42 0.17 4.79
C GLY A 101 -13.33 -0.69 6.03
N LEU A 102 -13.13 -0.04 7.17
CA LEU A 102 -13.12 -0.67 8.47
C LEU A 102 -14.29 -0.14 9.31
N PRO A 103 -14.96 -1.00 10.09
CA PRO A 103 -15.94 -0.57 11.06
C PRO A 103 -15.26 0.23 12.18
N THR A 104 -16.05 0.85 13.05
CA THR A 104 -15.54 1.49 14.26
C THR A 104 -14.66 0.52 15.06
N LEU A 105 -13.45 0.98 15.41
CA LEU A 105 -12.47 0.20 16.15
C LEU A 105 -12.35 0.74 17.57
N ASP A 106 -12.51 -0.11 18.56
CA ASP A 106 -12.30 0.25 19.98
C ASP A 106 -10.86 0.69 20.26
N ASN A 107 -9.90 -0.01 19.62
CA ASN A 107 -8.46 0.30 19.68
C ASN A 107 -7.91 0.56 18.26
N PRO A 108 -8.03 1.78 17.75
CA PRO A 108 -7.64 2.09 16.36
C PRO A 108 -6.10 2.11 16.15
N GLY A 109 -5.30 2.03 17.20
CA GLY A 109 -3.84 2.03 17.12
C GLY A 109 -3.30 3.32 16.48
N PHE A 110 -2.38 3.18 15.52
CA PHE A 110 -1.76 4.31 14.82
C PHE A 110 -2.70 5.07 13.87
N ARG A 111 -3.86 4.48 13.49
CA ARG A 111 -4.74 4.96 12.40
C ARG A 111 -5.16 6.42 12.52
N PHE A 112 -5.29 6.90 13.73
CA PHE A 112 -5.65 8.29 14.01
C PHE A 112 -4.47 9.14 14.52
N ASN A 113 -3.25 8.63 14.42
CA ASN A 113 -2.03 9.36 14.76
C ASN A 113 -1.26 9.70 13.48
N ARG A 114 -1.30 10.98 13.07
CA ARG A 114 -0.63 11.45 11.85
C ARG A 114 0.89 11.21 11.87
N GLN A 115 1.53 11.35 13.03
CA GLN A 115 2.98 11.16 13.17
C GLN A 115 3.39 9.69 12.94
N LEU A 116 2.49 8.75 13.25
CA LEU A 116 2.69 7.33 13.00
C LEU A 116 2.18 6.89 11.62
N GLY A 117 1.84 7.82 10.74
CA GLY A 117 1.35 7.53 9.39
C GLY A 117 -0.15 7.22 9.33
N GLY A 118 -0.93 7.65 10.35
CA GLY A 118 -2.39 7.49 10.35
C GLY A 118 -3.03 8.24 9.19
N SER A 119 -3.81 7.51 8.37
CA SER A 119 -4.55 8.01 7.21
C SER A 119 -5.46 6.89 6.70
N CYS A 120 -6.71 7.21 6.45
CA CYS A 120 -7.65 6.27 5.86
C CYS A 120 -7.25 5.90 4.41
N LEU A 121 -6.78 6.86 3.63
CA LEU A 121 -6.25 6.60 2.29
C LEU A 121 -5.09 5.61 2.34
N LEU A 122 -4.10 5.84 3.18
CA LEU A 122 -2.91 4.99 3.27
C LEU A 122 -3.21 3.60 3.86
N ASP A 123 -4.10 3.50 4.84
CA ASP A 123 -4.41 2.23 5.49
C ASP A 123 -5.36 1.36 4.65
N VAL A 124 -6.51 1.89 4.25
CA VAL A 124 -7.53 1.11 3.53
C VAL A 124 -7.71 1.52 2.07
N GLY A 125 -7.53 2.80 1.72
CA GLY A 125 -7.61 3.27 0.34
C GLY A 125 -6.48 2.74 -0.55
N SER A 126 -5.35 2.37 0.04
CA SER A 126 -4.24 1.72 -0.68
C SER A 126 -4.65 0.39 -1.34
N TYR A 127 -5.61 -0.36 -0.76
CA TYR A 127 -6.09 -1.61 -1.33
C TYR A 127 -6.81 -1.44 -2.68
N PRO A 128 -7.87 -0.61 -2.80
CA PRO A 128 -8.52 -0.38 -4.08
C PRO A 128 -7.56 0.23 -5.11
N VAL A 129 -6.64 1.10 -4.70
CA VAL A 129 -5.63 1.67 -5.61
C VAL A 129 -4.69 0.57 -6.12
N SER A 130 -4.12 -0.24 -5.23
CA SER A 130 -3.20 -1.32 -5.62
C SER A 130 -3.88 -2.38 -6.48
N ALA A 131 -5.18 -2.64 -6.25
CA ALA A 131 -5.96 -3.57 -7.06
C ALA A 131 -6.06 -3.13 -8.53
N ILE A 132 -6.38 -1.85 -8.79
CA ILE A 132 -6.41 -1.31 -10.16
C ILE A 132 -5.04 -1.39 -10.82
N LEU A 133 -3.99 -0.97 -10.11
CA LEU A 133 -2.62 -1.02 -10.64
C LEU A 133 -2.17 -2.45 -10.98
N THR A 134 -2.58 -3.44 -10.18
CA THR A 134 -2.22 -4.84 -10.40
C THR A 134 -3.04 -5.51 -11.50
N LEU A 135 -4.33 -5.19 -11.59
CA LEU A 135 -5.21 -5.75 -12.63
C LEU A 135 -4.94 -5.14 -14.02
N PHE A 136 -4.48 -3.90 -14.08
CA PHE A 136 -4.25 -3.15 -15.32
C PHE A 136 -2.88 -2.45 -15.34
N PRO A 137 -1.77 -3.20 -15.21
CA PRO A 137 -0.43 -2.63 -14.97
C PRO A 137 0.14 -1.86 -16.16
N LYS A 138 -0.47 -1.98 -17.33
CA LYS A 138 -0.01 -1.33 -18.58
C LYS A 138 -0.84 -0.11 -18.96
N ASN A 139 -1.87 0.21 -18.16
CA ASN A 139 -2.73 1.33 -18.47
C ASN A 139 -2.23 2.62 -17.80
N GLU A 140 -2.31 3.70 -18.56
CA GLU A 140 -2.22 5.04 -17.97
C GLU A 140 -3.52 5.38 -17.23
N ILE A 141 -3.40 6.11 -16.14
CA ILE A 141 -4.53 6.43 -15.25
C ILE A 141 -4.74 7.94 -15.25
N GLU A 142 -5.91 8.36 -15.73
CA GLU A 142 -6.40 9.71 -15.59
C GLU A 142 -7.24 9.83 -14.31
N ILE A 143 -6.92 10.78 -13.43
CA ILE A 143 -7.73 11.09 -12.24
C ILE A 143 -8.76 12.14 -12.65
N LEU A 144 -10.05 11.74 -12.72
CA LEU A 144 -11.12 12.62 -13.12
C LEU A 144 -11.65 13.46 -11.96
N SER A 145 -11.79 12.86 -10.78
CA SER A 145 -12.15 13.56 -9.56
C SER A 145 -11.73 12.79 -8.31
N THR A 146 -11.57 13.51 -7.21
CA THR A 146 -11.31 12.93 -5.90
C THR A 146 -12.07 13.69 -4.83
N PHE A 147 -12.39 13.02 -3.73
CA PHE A 147 -12.81 13.68 -2.50
C PHE A 147 -12.12 13.06 -1.30
N MET A 148 -11.97 13.85 -0.25
CA MET A 148 -11.39 13.39 1.02
C MET A 148 -12.03 14.13 2.17
N LYS A 149 -12.52 13.38 3.16
CA LYS A 149 -13.08 13.91 4.39
C LYS A 149 -12.08 13.71 5.53
N LYS A 150 -11.80 14.79 6.24
CA LYS A 150 -10.96 14.75 7.44
C LYS A 150 -11.81 14.59 8.69
N SER A 151 -11.25 13.93 9.68
CA SER A 151 -11.83 13.90 11.03
C SER A 151 -11.93 15.32 11.60
N THR A 152 -13.04 15.63 12.24
CA THR A 152 -13.23 16.90 12.94
C THR A 152 -12.42 17.03 14.23
N SER A 153 -12.05 15.90 14.85
CA SER A 153 -11.34 15.83 16.12
C SER A 153 -9.89 15.36 16.01
N ARG A 154 -9.47 14.85 14.82
CA ARG A 154 -8.14 14.26 14.59
C ARG A 154 -7.62 14.73 13.24
N SER A 155 -6.33 15.02 13.15
CA SER A 155 -5.70 15.60 11.94
C SER A 155 -5.43 14.56 10.84
N VAL A 156 -6.33 13.59 10.66
CA VAL A 156 -6.24 12.52 9.66
C VAL A 156 -7.50 12.48 8.81
N ASP A 157 -7.37 11.95 7.60
CA ASP A 157 -8.49 11.61 6.74
C ASP A 157 -9.20 10.34 7.25
N VAL A 158 -10.52 10.30 7.08
CA VAL A 158 -11.37 9.19 7.56
C VAL A 158 -12.25 8.60 6.47
N GLU A 159 -12.37 9.26 5.34
CA GLU A 159 -13.18 8.84 4.21
C GLU A 159 -12.63 9.48 2.94
N GLY A 160 -12.72 8.79 1.83
CA GLY A 160 -12.35 9.34 0.54
C GLY A 160 -12.75 8.45 -0.62
N GLY A 161 -12.54 8.97 -1.80
CA GLY A 161 -12.77 8.26 -3.04
C GLY A 161 -12.12 8.94 -4.22
N ALA A 162 -12.03 8.17 -5.31
CA ALA A 162 -11.50 8.62 -6.58
C ALA A 162 -12.35 8.08 -7.73
N TYR A 163 -12.59 8.93 -8.73
CA TYR A 163 -13.09 8.53 -10.02
C TYR A 163 -11.96 8.63 -11.04
N LEU A 164 -11.61 7.50 -11.62
CA LEU A 164 -10.47 7.33 -12.50
C LEU A 164 -10.93 6.83 -13.87
N ARG A 165 -10.15 7.11 -14.89
CA ARG A 165 -10.29 6.50 -16.22
C ARG A 165 -8.95 5.93 -16.65
N LEU A 166 -8.98 4.69 -17.14
CA LEU A 166 -7.84 4.07 -17.79
C LEU A 166 -7.83 4.43 -19.28
N ASP A 167 -6.66 4.54 -19.89
CA ASP A 167 -6.51 4.81 -21.33
C ASP A 167 -7.21 3.78 -22.23
N SER A 168 -7.40 2.54 -21.72
CA SER A 168 -8.23 1.50 -22.36
C SER A 168 -9.74 1.81 -22.36
N GLY A 169 -10.18 2.92 -21.75
CA GLY A 169 -11.56 3.37 -21.63
C GLY A 169 -12.34 2.73 -20.47
N ILE A 170 -11.67 2.08 -19.52
CA ILE A 170 -12.30 1.53 -18.31
C ILE A 170 -12.47 2.65 -17.28
N ASN A 171 -13.69 2.81 -16.75
CA ASN A 171 -13.94 3.73 -15.65
C ASN A 171 -13.80 3.00 -14.31
N CYS A 172 -13.11 3.61 -13.34
CA CYS A 172 -12.90 3.04 -12.01
C CYS A 172 -13.43 3.99 -10.94
N ILE A 173 -14.27 3.47 -10.05
CA ILE A 173 -14.75 4.18 -8.86
C ILE A 173 -14.14 3.50 -7.65
N LEU A 174 -13.35 4.25 -6.91
CA LEU A 174 -12.68 3.77 -5.69
C LEU A 174 -13.23 4.51 -4.48
N GLU A 175 -13.55 3.79 -3.42
CA GLU A 175 -14.00 4.38 -2.15
C GLU A 175 -13.34 3.68 -0.96
N TRP A 176 -13.08 4.46 0.07
CA TRP A 176 -12.52 3.97 1.33
C TRP A 176 -13.04 4.79 2.52
N ALA A 177 -13.24 4.11 3.65
CA ALA A 177 -13.73 4.76 4.87
C ALA A 177 -13.31 4.05 6.16
N TYR A 178 -13.14 4.84 7.22
CA TYR A 178 -13.28 4.41 8.60
C TYR A 178 -14.66 4.82 9.12
N ASN A 179 -15.35 3.91 9.81
CA ASN A 179 -16.58 4.26 10.53
C ASN A 179 -16.24 4.83 11.90
#